data_366498a8790caca477b3b0abcfc1d059
#
_entry.id   366498a8790caca477b3b0abcfc1d059
#
_cell.length_a   1.000
_cell.length_b   1.000
_cell.length_c   1.000
_cell.angle_alpha   90.00
_cell.angle_beta   90.00
_cell.angle_gamma   90.00
#
_symmetry.space_group_name_H-M   'P 1'
#
loop_
_entity.id
_entity.type
_entity.pdbx_description
1 polymer ?
#
loop_
_entity_poly.entity_id
_entity_poly.type
_entity_poly.pdbx_seq_one_letter_code
_entity_poly.pdbx_strand_id
1 'polypeptide(L)'
;VNILDEELARYPAAVGIAIADTQACEVQFDLAAESDIPVVAFDSGSDYQGLMAMVSTDNRTAAREAAQRLAESVGEKGEIMLFIHDSKSESAMSREQAFREELEANYPEIIIAEVYYMDRLSDMQERIAAEMNGESVGEGGETPDADGIAKEEGDNGEPAGGNGTQSEEAGNGEPQAQAAQDAGGTEVLADGEAILADTISEEEVIDYLFEKHPDIKGIYATNGDAVKRALETLERNEAQASIIGFDADEEELDALRDGRVDALVLQNPFGMGYAAVIASARAALSMGNEAVVDTGYVWLTKESLEDEEIQKLLY
;
A
#
# COMPACT_ATOMS: atom_id res chain seq x y z
N VAL A 1 -6.92 16.20 6.19
CA VAL A 1 -7.59 17.36 5.59
C VAL A 1 -7.94 18.39 6.65
N ASN A 2 -8.84 18.12 7.62
CA ASN A 2 -9.32 19.13 8.59
C ASN A 2 -8.20 19.84 9.38
N ILE A 3 -7.16 19.10 9.82
CA ILE A 3 -6.02 19.69 10.53
C ILE A 3 -5.26 20.66 9.61
N LEU A 4 -5.07 20.31 8.35
CA LEU A 4 -4.39 21.16 7.38
C LEU A 4 -5.19 22.45 7.11
N ASP A 5 -6.52 22.36 6.98
CA ASP A 5 -7.40 23.54 6.87
C ASP A 5 -7.24 24.48 8.06
N GLU A 6 -7.23 23.94 9.29
CA GLU A 6 -7.06 24.72 10.51
C GLU A 6 -5.68 25.41 10.58
N GLU A 7 -4.62 24.71 10.16
CA GLU A 7 -3.28 25.29 10.15
C GLU A 7 -3.10 26.33 9.06
N LEU A 8 -3.63 26.11 7.86
CA LEU A 8 -3.59 27.11 6.78
C LEU A 8 -4.35 28.40 7.16
N ALA A 9 -5.47 28.29 7.88
CA ALA A 9 -6.22 29.44 8.38
C ALA A 9 -5.44 30.33 9.36
N ARG A 10 -4.34 29.82 9.93
CA ARG A 10 -3.43 30.59 10.81
C ARG A 10 -2.36 31.37 10.05
N TYR A 11 -2.30 31.24 8.73
CA TYR A 11 -1.30 31.84 7.86
C TYR A 11 0.14 31.56 8.31
N PRO A 12 0.55 30.29 8.43
CA PRO A 12 1.92 29.96 8.81
C PRO A 12 2.92 30.39 7.74
N ALA A 13 4.17 30.59 8.13
CA ALA A 13 5.25 30.93 7.20
C ALA A 13 5.64 29.80 6.25
N ALA A 14 5.38 28.55 6.63
CA ALA A 14 5.50 27.34 5.85
C ALA A 14 4.73 26.21 6.53
N VAL A 15 4.41 25.15 5.81
CA VAL A 15 3.83 23.92 6.34
C VAL A 15 4.74 22.74 6.02
N GLY A 16 5.06 21.92 7.05
CA GLY A 16 5.66 20.59 6.89
C GLY A 16 4.60 19.54 7.15
N ILE A 17 4.44 18.56 6.25
CA ILE A 17 3.39 17.55 6.31
C ILE A 17 3.86 16.18 5.88
N ALA A 18 3.46 15.13 6.61
CA ALA A 18 3.48 13.74 6.15
C ALA A 18 2.09 13.41 5.59
N ILE A 19 2.03 12.92 4.35
CA ILE A 19 0.80 12.78 3.59
C ILE A 19 0.41 11.31 3.59
N ALA A 20 -0.64 10.95 4.34
CA ALA A 20 -1.12 9.57 4.46
C ALA A 20 -2.02 9.12 3.28
N ASP A 21 -2.54 10.08 2.51
CA ASP A 21 -3.38 9.81 1.33
C ASP A 21 -3.01 10.84 0.27
N THR A 22 -2.40 10.36 -0.83
CA THR A 22 -1.83 11.22 -1.88
C THR A 22 -2.87 12.11 -2.56
N GLN A 23 -4.14 11.72 -2.57
CA GLN A 23 -5.23 12.45 -3.23
C GLN A 23 -6.03 13.34 -2.27
N ALA A 24 -5.94 13.11 -0.97
CA ALA A 24 -6.84 13.74 0.00
C ALA A 24 -6.59 15.22 0.23
N CYS A 25 -5.40 15.77 -0.11
CA CYS A 25 -4.98 17.12 0.26
C CYS A 25 -4.79 18.08 -0.91
N GLU A 26 -5.13 17.70 -2.13
CA GLU A 26 -4.89 18.55 -3.33
C GLU A 26 -5.53 19.94 -3.22
N VAL A 27 -6.79 20.00 -2.78
CA VAL A 27 -7.50 21.29 -2.60
C VAL A 27 -6.80 22.17 -1.56
N GLN A 28 -6.30 21.58 -0.49
CA GLN A 28 -5.58 22.32 0.56
C GLN A 28 -4.21 22.80 0.07
N PHE A 29 -3.56 22.06 -0.79
CA PHE A 29 -2.30 22.48 -1.41
C PHE A 29 -2.51 23.64 -2.37
N ASP A 30 -3.60 23.63 -3.15
CA ASP A 30 -3.99 24.77 -3.99
C ASP A 30 -4.28 26.01 -3.15
N LEU A 31 -5.02 25.87 -2.04
CA LEU A 31 -5.29 26.99 -1.10
C LEU A 31 -4.00 27.51 -0.46
N ALA A 32 -3.05 26.64 -0.14
CA ALA A 32 -1.74 27.03 0.37
C ALA A 32 -0.97 27.84 -0.68
N ALA A 33 -0.96 27.38 -1.94
CA ALA A 33 -0.32 28.05 -3.06
C ALA A 33 -0.94 29.42 -3.34
N GLU A 34 -2.30 29.54 -3.35
CA GLU A 34 -3.01 30.82 -3.51
C GLU A 34 -2.72 31.80 -2.37
N SER A 35 -2.35 31.30 -1.20
CA SER A 35 -2.02 32.08 0.00
C SER A 35 -0.52 32.36 0.16
N ASP A 36 0.31 31.99 -0.82
CA ASP A 36 1.77 32.06 -0.77
C ASP A 36 2.37 31.30 0.43
N ILE A 37 1.73 30.23 0.89
CA ILE A 37 2.19 29.38 1.98
C ILE A 37 2.94 28.16 1.37
N PRO A 38 4.26 28.09 1.49
CA PRO A 38 5.02 26.95 0.95
C PRO A 38 4.76 25.68 1.76
N VAL A 39 4.62 24.55 1.05
CA VAL A 39 4.42 23.23 1.62
C VAL A 39 5.64 22.36 1.35
N VAL A 40 6.15 21.72 2.40
CA VAL A 40 7.22 20.70 2.35
C VAL A 40 6.64 19.38 2.82
N ALA A 41 6.70 18.35 1.99
CA ALA A 41 6.35 17.01 2.38
C ALA A 41 7.56 16.29 3.03
N PHE A 42 7.28 15.44 4.00
CA PHE A 42 8.30 14.56 4.58
C PHE A 42 7.69 13.19 4.87
N ASP A 43 8.55 12.17 4.98
CA ASP A 43 8.19 10.76 5.20
C ASP A 43 7.38 10.17 4.03
N SER A 44 6.13 10.57 3.87
CA SER A 44 5.28 10.24 2.73
C SER A 44 4.80 11.50 2.02
N GLY A 45 4.82 11.48 0.69
CA GLY A 45 4.55 12.61 -0.17
C GLY A 45 3.29 12.49 -1.02
N SER A 46 3.26 13.25 -2.10
CA SER A 46 2.23 13.19 -3.13
C SER A 46 2.81 13.68 -4.46
N ASP A 47 2.12 13.39 -5.55
CA ASP A 47 2.48 13.86 -6.90
C ASP A 47 2.18 15.34 -7.16
N TYR A 48 1.69 16.05 -6.14
CA TYR A 48 1.38 17.47 -6.26
C TYR A 48 2.62 18.29 -6.61
N GLN A 49 2.59 18.95 -7.78
CA GLN A 49 3.75 19.66 -8.34
C GLN A 49 4.13 20.95 -7.61
N GLY A 50 3.30 21.40 -6.68
CA GLY A 50 3.53 22.62 -5.89
C GLY A 50 4.32 22.39 -4.60
N LEU A 51 4.72 21.18 -4.27
CA LEU A 51 5.55 20.90 -3.10
C LEU A 51 6.93 21.54 -3.26
N MET A 52 7.39 22.24 -2.22
CA MET A 52 8.69 22.93 -2.23
C MET A 52 9.88 21.99 -2.03
N ALA A 53 9.65 20.85 -1.41
CA ALA A 53 10.58 19.74 -1.26
C ALA A 53 9.83 18.50 -0.77
N MET A 54 10.40 17.33 -1.07
CA MET A 54 10.08 16.04 -0.46
C MET A 54 11.31 15.56 0.31
N VAL A 55 11.13 15.23 1.59
CA VAL A 55 12.18 14.72 2.47
C VAL A 55 11.80 13.33 2.94
N SER A 56 12.44 12.30 2.43
CA SER A 56 12.06 10.91 2.71
C SER A 56 13.23 9.95 2.62
N THR A 57 12.99 8.70 3.00
CA THR A 57 13.80 7.55 2.57
C THR A 57 13.63 7.33 1.06
N ASP A 58 14.66 6.92 0.35
CA ASP A 58 14.51 6.34 -0.99
C ASP A 58 13.79 4.98 -0.88
N ASN A 59 12.45 5.06 -0.82
CA ASN A 59 11.56 3.91 -0.65
C ASN A 59 11.73 2.88 -1.76
N ARG A 60 11.97 3.33 -2.99
CA ARG A 60 12.12 2.43 -4.15
C ARG A 60 13.42 1.64 -4.09
N THR A 61 14.53 2.30 -3.77
CA THR A 61 15.82 1.61 -3.64
C THR A 61 15.82 0.63 -2.44
N ALA A 62 15.26 1.05 -1.30
CA ALA A 62 15.15 0.20 -0.13
C ALA A 62 14.27 -1.05 -0.39
N ALA A 63 13.16 -0.89 -1.09
CA ALA A 63 12.26 -1.99 -1.42
C ALA A 63 12.86 -2.97 -2.45
N ARG A 64 13.62 -2.48 -3.45
CA ARG A 64 14.37 -3.38 -4.35
C ARG A 64 15.40 -4.21 -3.60
N GLU A 65 16.16 -3.58 -2.68
CA GLU A 65 17.10 -4.32 -1.83
C GLU A 65 16.38 -5.35 -0.96
N ALA A 66 15.20 -5.01 -0.40
CA ALA A 66 14.39 -5.95 0.35
C ALA A 66 13.92 -7.14 -0.51
N ALA A 67 13.51 -6.89 -1.75
CA ALA A 67 13.11 -7.94 -2.69
C ALA A 67 14.27 -8.91 -3.00
N GLN A 68 15.46 -8.37 -3.29
CA GLN A 68 16.66 -9.17 -3.56
C GLN A 68 17.00 -10.07 -2.37
N ARG A 69 17.03 -9.51 -1.17
CA ARG A 69 17.39 -10.25 0.05
C ARG A 69 16.33 -11.27 0.45
N LEU A 70 15.05 -10.95 0.28
CA LEU A 70 13.98 -11.93 0.52
C LEU A 70 14.07 -13.07 -0.49
N ALA A 71 14.30 -12.75 -1.76
CA ALA A 71 14.50 -13.75 -2.80
C ALA A 71 15.65 -14.71 -2.47
N GLU A 72 16.82 -14.16 -2.07
CA GLU A 72 17.98 -14.96 -1.66
C GLU A 72 17.67 -15.84 -0.45
N SER A 73 16.96 -15.31 0.57
CA SER A 73 16.63 -16.07 1.79
C SER A 73 15.70 -17.25 1.54
N VAL A 74 14.77 -17.14 0.59
CA VAL A 74 13.84 -18.23 0.23
C VAL A 74 14.37 -19.14 -0.88
N GLY A 75 15.60 -18.90 -1.37
CA GLY A 75 16.24 -19.69 -2.42
C GLY A 75 15.72 -19.40 -3.82
N GLU A 76 15.37 -18.16 -4.08
CA GLU A 76 14.95 -17.54 -5.36
C GLU A 76 13.71 -18.19 -6.00
N LYS A 77 12.90 -18.91 -5.21
CA LYS A 77 11.67 -19.57 -5.70
C LYS A 77 10.69 -19.91 -4.58
N GLY A 78 9.42 -19.96 -4.94
CA GLY A 78 8.31 -20.35 -4.07
C GLY A 78 7.37 -19.21 -3.79
N GLU A 79 6.46 -19.42 -2.85
CA GLU A 79 5.42 -18.47 -2.52
C GLU A 79 5.87 -17.53 -1.40
N ILE A 80 5.50 -16.27 -1.56
CA ILE A 80 5.67 -15.22 -0.54
C ILE A 80 4.36 -14.47 -0.34
N MET A 81 4.22 -13.82 0.80
CA MET A 81 3.08 -12.98 1.13
C MET A 81 3.55 -11.54 1.42
N LEU A 82 2.75 -10.55 1.02
CA LEU A 82 3.01 -9.15 1.29
C LEU A 82 2.04 -8.63 2.36
N PHE A 83 2.58 -7.94 3.35
CA PHE A 83 1.83 -7.16 4.34
C PHE A 83 2.08 -5.68 4.08
N ILE A 84 1.08 -5.00 3.55
CA ILE A 84 1.14 -3.60 3.12
C ILE A 84 0.36 -2.75 4.11
N HIS A 85 1.01 -1.75 4.69
CA HIS A 85 0.40 -0.96 5.76
C HIS A 85 -0.79 -0.09 5.31
N ASP A 86 -0.79 0.39 4.08
CA ASP A 86 -1.94 1.04 3.46
C ASP A 86 -1.82 1.05 1.93
N SER A 87 -2.93 1.35 1.25
CA SER A 87 -3.02 1.38 -0.20
C SER A 87 -3.01 2.80 -0.80
N LYS A 88 -2.71 3.85 -0.01
CA LYS A 88 -2.94 5.25 -0.37
C LYS A 88 -1.73 6.15 -0.18
N SER A 89 -0.83 5.82 0.74
CA SER A 89 0.36 6.63 0.99
C SER A 89 1.40 6.40 -0.11
N GLU A 90 2.13 7.44 -0.47
CA GLU A 90 3.21 7.34 -1.46
C GLU A 90 4.28 6.34 -1.02
N SER A 91 4.62 6.32 0.27
CA SER A 91 5.62 5.40 0.82
C SER A 91 5.22 3.94 0.69
N ALA A 92 3.94 3.58 0.99
CA ALA A 92 3.44 2.22 0.84
C ALA A 92 3.43 1.78 -0.63
N MET A 93 2.87 2.62 -1.50
CA MET A 93 2.79 2.35 -2.94
C MET A 93 4.18 2.20 -3.56
N SER A 94 5.11 3.10 -3.24
CA SER A 94 6.49 3.05 -3.74
C SER A 94 7.24 1.79 -3.28
N ARG A 95 7.06 1.38 -2.01
CA ARG A 95 7.67 0.16 -1.45
C ARG A 95 7.10 -1.08 -2.12
N GLU A 96 5.78 -1.17 -2.26
CA GLU A 96 5.14 -2.31 -2.93
C GLU A 96 5.53 -2.40 -4.40
N GLN A 97 5.38 -1.31 -5.14
CA GLN A 97 5.66 -1.30 -6.58
C GLN A 97 7.11 -1.67 -6.89
N ALA A 98 8.06 -1.06 -6.19
CA ALA A 98 9.48 -1.33 -6.44
C ALA A 98 9.88 -2.76 -6.06
N PHE A 99 9.27 -3.33 -5.01
CA PHE A 99 9.46 -4.71 -4.61
C PHE A 99 8.96 -5.69 -5.70
N ARG A 100 7.74 -5.46 -6.22
CA ARG A 100 7.16 -6.27 -7.31
C ARG A 100 7.98 -6.18 -8.59
N GLU A 101 8.35 -4.96 -9.01
CA GLU A 101 9.19 -4.73 -10.20
C GLU A 101 10.52 -5.50 -10.12
N GLU A 102 11.15 -5.52 -8.96
CA GLU A 102 12.42 -6.23 -8.77
C GLU A 102 12.23 -7.74 -8.87
N LEU A 103 11.18 -8.30 -8.23
CA LEU A 103 10.89 -9.73 -8.32
C LEU A 103 10.54 -10.14 -9.75
N GLU A 104 9.69 -9.40 -10.44
CA GLU A 104 9.29 -9.70 -11.81
C GLU A 104 10.49 -9.69 -12.77
N ALA A 105 11.41 -8.74 -12.60
CA ALA A 105 12.56 -8.59 -13.47
C ALA A 105 13.65 -9.64 -13.22
N ASN A 106 13.89 -10.03 -11.95
CA ASN A 106 15.10 -10.77 -11.57
C ASN A 106 14.81 -12.13 -10.92
N TYR A 107 13.59 -12.36 -10.38
CA TYR A 107 13.25 -13.57 -9.62
C TYR A 107 11.91 -14.19 -10.07
N PRO A 108 11.75 -14.58 -11.33
CA PRO A 108 10.47 -15.00 -11.90
C PRO A 108 9.90 -16.30 -11.32
N GLU A 109 10.67 -17.05 -10.53
CA GLU A 109 10.20 -18.26 -9.84
C GLU A 109 9.62 -17.96 -8.44
N ILE A 110 9.63 -16.70 -8.00
CA ILE A 110 8.95 -16.26 -6.80
C ILE A 110 7.53 -15.80 -7.16
N ILE A 111 6.56 -16.32 -6.44
CA ILE A 111 5.14 -16.04 -6.63
C ILE A 111 4.65 -15.25 -5.42
N ILE A 112 4.11 -14.08 -5.66
CA ILE A 112 3.35 -13.36 -4.64
C ILE A 112 1.99 -14.03 -4.56
N ALA A 113 1.80 -14.88 -3.55
CA ALA A 113 0.61 -15.69 -3.39
C ALA A 113 -0.58 -14.87 -2.90
N GLU A 114 -0.35 -13.96 -1.93
CA GLU A 114 -1.37 -13.07 -1.40
C GLU A 114 -0.76 -11.72 -0.99
N VAL A 115 -1.62 -10.70 -0.98
CA VAL A 115 -1.29 -9.37 -0.48
C VAL A 115 -2.35 -8.96 0.53
N TYR A 116 -1.91 -8.68 1.75
CA TYR A 116 -2.77 -8.16 2.80
C TYR A 116 -2.55 -6.65 2.95
N TYR A 117 -3.59 -5.85 2.65
CA TYR A 117 -3.60 -4.40 2.90
C TYR A 117 -4.32 -4.11 4.21
N MET A 118 -3.61 -3.51 5.17
CA MET A 118 -4.16 -3.27 6.52
C MET A 118 -5.31 -2.26 6.52
N ASP A 119 -5.39 -1.38 5.52
CA ASP A 119 -6.48 -0.40 5.36
C ASP A 119 -7.67 -0.91 4.54
N ARG A 120 -7.63 -2.17 4.04
CA ARG A 120 -8.68 -2.79 3.21
C ARG A 120 -9.30 -4.04 3.84
N LEU A 121 -9.38 -4.05 5.15
CA LEU A 121 -9.93 -5.21 5.87
C LEU A 121 -11.35 -5.56 5.40
N SER A 122 -12.23 -4.55 5.23
CA SER A 122 -13.62 -4.79 4.80
C SER A 122 -13.71 -5.47 3.43
N ASP A 123 -12.88 -5.05 2.47
CA ASP A 123 -12.86 -5.64 1.13
C ASP A 123 -12.45 -7.11 1.19
N MET A 124 -11.49 -7.43 2.06
CA MET A 124 -11.01 -8.81 2.26
C MET A 124 -12.04 -9.66 3.00
N GLN A 125 -12.72 -9.11 4.00
CA GLN A 125 -13.82 -9.78 4.70
C GLN A 125 -14.96 -10.14 3.74
N GLU A 126 -15.35 -9.22 2.84
CA GLU A 126 -16.37 -9.47 1.83
C GLU A 126 -15.95 -10.58 0.86
N ARG A 127 -14.71 -10.55 0.37
CA ARG A 127 -14.16 -11.58 -0.50
C ARG A 127 -14.18 -12.95 0.15
N ILE A 128 -13.66 -13.04 1.38
CA ILE A 128 -13.55 -14.29 2.12
C ILE A 128 -14.94 -14.84 2.49
N ALA A 129 -15.86 -13.98 2.94
CA ALA A 129 -17.23 -14.41 3.22
C ALA A 129 -17.91 -15.01 1.99
N ALA A 130 -17.74 -14.38 0.83
CA ALA A 130 -18.26 -14.90 -0.44
C ALA A 130 -17.65 -16.27 -0.81
N GLU A 131 -16.32 -16.40 -0.69
CA GLU A 131 -15.62 -17.68 -0.91
C GLU A 131 -16.11 -18.78 0.04
N MET A 132 -16.24 -18.48 1.33
CA MET A 132 -16.73 -19.43 2.34
C MET A 132 -18.20 -19.83 2.16
N ASN A 133 -19.01 -18.94 1.61
CA ASN A 133 -20.41 -19.22 1.26
C ASN A 133 -20.56 -19.98 -0.09
N GLY A 134 -19.46 -20.28 -0.78
CA GLY A 134 -19.47 -20.97 -2.05
C GLY A 134 -19.93 -20.11 -3.23
N GLU A 135 -19.90 -18.80 -3.08
CA GLU A 135 -20.16 -17.85 -4.15
C GLU A 135 -18.93 -17.77 -5.05
N SER A 136 -19.12 -17.80 -6.37
CA SER A 136 -18.00 -17.58 -7.29
C SER A 136 -17.60 -16.10 -7.23
N VAL A 137 -16.57 -15.80 -6.48
CA VAL A 137 -15.90 -14.50 -6.56
C VAL A 137 -15.22 -14.49 -7.92
N GLY A 138 -15.69 -13.66 -8.86
CA GLY A 138 -15.00 -13.50 -10.13
C GLY A 138 -13.55 -13.13 -9.84
N GLU A 139 -12.62 -13.63 -10.64
CA GLU A 139 -11.19 -13.26 -10.62
C GLU A 139 -11.01 -11.77 -10.98
N GLY A 140 -11.58 -10.90 -10.18
CA GLY A 140 -11.68 -9.46 -10.36
C GLY A 140 -11.43 -8.70 -9.07
N GLY A 141 -10.57 -9.23 -8.20
CA GLY A 141 -9.82 -8.40 -7.28
C GLY A 141 -8.68 -7.79 -8.09
N GLU A 142 -8.99 -6.80 -8.93
CA GLU A 142 -7.95 -5.96 -9.52
C GLU A 142 -7.14 -5.40 -8.36
N THR A 143 -5.90 -5.93 -8.20
CA THR A 143 -4.85 -5.07 -7.63
C THR A 143 -4.95 -3.77 -8.42
N PRO A 144 -5.04 -2.60 -7.78
CA PRO A 144 -5.04 -1.35 -8.53
C PRO A 144 -3.80 -1.39 -9.41
N ASP A 145 -4.01 -1.52 -10.73
CA ASP A 145 -2.92 -1.38 -11.67
C ASP A 145 -2.24 -0.05 -11.35
N ALA A 146 -0.93 -0.10 -11.14
CA ALA A 146 -0.09 1.07 -10.90
C ALA A 146 -0.07 2.05 -12.10
N ASP A 147 -0.92 1.82 -13.10
CA ASP A 147 -1.08 2.60 -14.31
C ASP A 147 -2.33 3.49 -14.26
N GLY A 148 -2.40 4.38 -13.27
CA GLY A 148 -3.31 5.54 -13.28
C GLY A 148 -2.91 6.63 -14.30
N ILE A 149 -2.08 6.32 -15.29
CA ILE A 149 -1.77 7.23 -16.41
C ILE A 149 -2.74 6.91 -17.54
N ALA A 150 -3.84 7.67 -17.60
CA ALA A 150 -4.74 7.68 -18.75
C ALA A 150 -3.95 7.99 -20.02
N LYS A 151 -3.81 6.99 -20.89
CA LYS A 151 -3.42 7.24 -22.27
C LYS A 151 -4.56 7.94 -22.97
N GLU A 152 -4.46 9.25 -23.15
CA GLU A 152 -5.27 9.97 -24.13
C GLU A 152 -4.91 9.44 -25.52
N GLU A 153 -5.72 8.50 -26.01
CA GLU A 153 -5.74 8.20 -27.43
C GLU A 153 -6.39 9.39 -28.16
N GLY A 154 -5.55 10.13 -28.87
CA GLY A 154 -5.99 11.20 -29.75
C GLY A 154 -6.85 10.66 -30.88
N ASP A 155 -8.16 10.87 -30.80
CA ASP A 155 -9.07 10.69 -31.94
C ASP A 155 -9.10 11.97 -32.78
N ASN A 156 -8.47 11.91 -33.95
CA ASN A 156 -8.61 12.86 -35.01
C ASN A 156 -9.76 12.40 -35.93
N GLY A 157 -10.95 12.95 -35.76
CA GLY A 157 -12.09 12.69 -36.63
C GLY A 157 -12.91 13.96 -36.85
N GLU A 158 -12.83 14.50 -38.07
CA GLU A 158 -13.59 15.67 -38.60
C GLU A 158 -15.11 15.45 -38.62
N PRO A 159 -15.90 16.54 -38.66
CA PRO A 159 -17.35 16.49 -38.52
C PRO A 159 -18.07 16.38 -39.84
N ALA A 160 -19.07 15.50 -39.92
CA ALA A 160 -20.08 15.57 -41.00
C ALA A 160 -21.48 15.64 -40.39
N GLY A 161 -22.17 16.72 -40.77
CA GLY A 161 -23.53 17.03 -40.33
C GLY A 161 -24.61 16.19 -40.99
N GLY A 162 -25.83 16.30 -40.42
CA GLY A 162 -27.05 15.72 -41.04
C GLY A 162 -28.24 15.66 -40.10
N ASN A 163 -29.06 16.63 -40.24
CA ASN A 163 -30.41 16.95 -39.80
C ASN A 163 -31.45 15.81 -39.90
N GLY A 164 -32.47 15.75 -39.03
CA GLY A 164 -33.71 15.04 -39.31
C GLY A 164 -34.56 14.58 -38.09
N THR A 165 -35.36 15.47 -37.61
CA THR A 165 -36.76 15.44 -37.10
C THR A 165 -37.47 14.12 -36.78
N GLN A 166 -38.15 14.15 -35.56
CA GLN A 166 -39.53 13.76 -35.17
C GLN A 166 -39.99 12.28 -35.39
N SER A 167 -40.60 11.62 -34.47
CA SER A 167 -41.87 11.80 -33.78
C SER A 167 -42.24 10.55 -32.96
N GLU A 168 -42.83 10.76 -31.80
CA GLU A 168 -43.90 10.06 -31.07
C GLU A 168 -44.33 8.65 -31.53
N GLU A 169 -44.48 7.70 -30.59
CA GLU A 169 -45.73 7.28 -29.95
C GLU A 169 -45.59 6.07 -29.01
N ALA A 170 -46.49 6.03 -28.07
CA ALA A 170 -46.61 5.09 -26.97
C ALA A 170 -47.03 3.67 -27.44
N GLY A 171 -46.67 2.65 -26.63
CA GLY A 171 -47.19 1.32 -26.74
C GLY A 171 -46.92 0.45 -25.52
N ASN A 172 -47.91 0.34 -24.66
CA ASN A 172 -48.01 -0.66 -23.59
C ASN A 172 -47.97 -2.08 -24.15
N GLY A 173 -47.26 -2.95 -23.47
CA GLY A 173 -47.34 -4.39 -23.75
C GLY A 173 -46.50 -5.22 -22.81
N GLU A 174 -47.05 -5.67 -21.69
CA GLU A 174 -46.56 -6.89 -21.03
C GLU A 174 -46.66 -8.08 -21.95
N PRO A 175 -45.72 -9.00 -21.89
CA PRO A 175 -46.13 -10.40 -21.76
C PRO A 175 -45.26 -11.20 -20.77
N GLN A 176 -45.97 -11.80 -19.87
CA GLN A 176 -45.89 -13.17 -19.37
C GLN A 176 -44.58 -13.95 -19.47
N ALA A 177 -44.26 -14.47 -18.30
CA ALA A 177 -43.25 -15.48 -18.00
C ALA A 177 -43.32 -16.72 -18.92
N GLN A 178 -42.16 -17.17 -19.32
CA GLN A 178 -41.96 -18.58 -19.66
C GLN A 178 -40.64 -19.07 -19.02
N ALA A 179 -40.84 -20.05 -18.14
CA ALA A 179 -39.78 -20.75 -17.44
C ALA A 179 -38.90 -21.54 -18.44
N ALA A 180 -37.60 -21.39 -18.33
CA ALA A 180 -36.67 -22.40 -18.77
C ALA A 180 -35.86 -22.86 -17.52
N GLN A 181 -36.17 -24.07 -17.11
CA GLN A 181 -35.36 -24.86 -16.18
C GLN A 181 -34.06 -25.19 -16.91
N ASP A 182 -32.95 -24.86 -16.30
CA ASP A 182 -31.73 -25.62 -16.55
C ASP A 182 -30.99 -25.85 -15.20
N ALA A 183 -30.69 -27.13 -15.01
CA ALA A 183 -30.22 -27.70 -13.78
C ALA A 183 -28.68 -27.51 -13.70
N GLY A 184 -28.24 -26.71 -12.77
CA GLY A 184 -26.88 -26.73 -12.23
C GLY A 184 -27.00 -26.93 -10.73
N GLY A 185 -26.69 -28.14 -10.26
CA GLY A 185 -26.84 -28.49 -8.86
C GLY A 185 -25.91 -27.71 -7.97
N THR A 186 -26.49 -26.81 -7.20
CA THR A 186 -25.91 -26.29 -5.96
C THR A 186 -26.22 -27.31 -4.89
N GLU A 187 -25.24 -28.06 -4.43
CA GLU A 187 -25.34 -28.77 -3.15
C GLU A 187 -25.47 -27.72 -2.06
N VAL A 188 -26.72 -27.45 -1.68
CA VAL A 188 -27.01 -26.65 -0.50
C VAL A 188 -26.61 -27.49 0.69
N LEU A 189 -25.51 -27.09 1.34
CA LEU A 189 -25.15 -27.61 2.65
C LEU A 189 -26.31 -27.27 3.60
N ALA A 190 -26.89 -28.33 4.18
CA ALA A 190 -27.98 -28.22 5.11
C ALA A 190 -27.53 -27.46 6.38
N ASP A 191 -28.33 -26.47 6.80
CA ASP A 191 -28.29 -25.79 8.10
C ASP A 191 -27.03 -24.96 8.42
N GLY A 192 -26.49 -24.16 7.49
CA GLY A 192 -25.54 -23.12 7.79
C GLY A 192 -26.13 -21.73 7.53
N GLU A 193 -26.20 -20.88 8.54
CA GLU A 193 -26.38 -19.45 8.32
C GLU A 193 -25.22 -18.96 7.42
N ALA A 194 -25.53 -18.10 6.43
CA ALA A 194 -24.49 -17.49 5.60
C ALA A 194 -23.50 -16.72 6.48
N ILE A 195 -22.21 -16.89 6.21
CA ILE A 195 -21.16 -16.15 6.90
C ILE A 195 -21.23 -14.69 6.45
N LEU A 196 -21.39 -13.79 7.41
CA LEU A 196 -21.42 -12.36 7.15
C LEU A 196 -20.00 -11.78 7.23
N ALA A 197 -19.64 -10.93 6.29
CA ALA A 197 -18.31 -10.34 6.19
C ALA A 197 -17.85 -9.63 7.49
N ASP A 198 -18.73 -8.87 8.12
CA ASP A 198 -18.48 -8.13 9.35
C ASP A 198 -18.32 -9.01 10.60
N THR A 199 -18.57 -10.32 10.51
CA THR A 199 -18.34 -11.28 11.59
C THR A 199 -16.95 -11.90 11.56
N ILE A 200 -16.20 -11.74 10.46
CA ILE A 200 -14.84 -12.27 10.29
C ILE A 200 -13.86 -11.26 10.89
N SER A 201 -13.09 -11.64 11.90
CA SER A 201 -12.06 -10.78 12.48
C SER A 201 -10.87 -10.58 11.52
N GLU A 202 -10.03 -9.59 11.81
CA GLU A 202 -8.80 -9.37 11.04
C GLU A 202 -7.88 -10.59 11.10
N GLU A 203 -7.74 -11.18 12.28
CA GLU A 203 -6.93 -12.38 12.47
C GLU A 203 -7.46 -13.56 11.63
N GLU A 204 -8.77 -13.76 11.60
CA GLU A 204 -9.38 -14.82 10.78
C GLU A 204 -9.20 -14.59 9.28
N VAL A 205 -9.23 -13.31 8.84
CA VAL A 205 -8.90 -12.95 7.45
C VAL A 205 -7.48 -13.40 7.12
N ILE A 206 -6.51 -12.99 7.93
CA ILE A 206 -5.09 -13.28 7.66
C ILE A 206 -4.81 -14.78 7.77
N ASP A 207 -5.36 -15.44 8.78
CA ASP A 207 -5.18 -16.88 8.98
C ASP A 207 -5.79 -17.67 7.80
N TYR A 208 -6.97 -17.28 7.29
CA TYR A 208 -7.57 -17.86 6.09
C TYR A 208 -6.68 -17.72 4.85
N LEU A 209 -6.10 -16.54 4.62
CA LEU A 209 -5.18 -16.31 3.51
C LEU A 209 -3.92 -17.17 3.64
N PHE A 210 -3.41 -17.29 4.86
CA PHE A 210 -2.22 -18.07 5.15
C PHE A 210 -2.48 -19.57 5.01
N GLU A 211 -3.63 -20.08 5.45
CA GLU A 211 -4.05 -21.48 5.29
C GLU A 211 -4.22 -21.91 3.83
N LYS A 212 -4.62 -20.98 2.95
CA LYS A 212 -4.71 -21.24 1.50
C LYS A 212 -3.33 -21.49 0.86
N HIS A 213 -2.27 -20.97 1.48
CA HIS A 213 -0.91 -20.98 0.98
C HIS A 213 0.05 -21.58 2.01
N PRO A 214 -0.04 -22.89 2.30
CA PRO A 214 0.74 -23.54 3.37
C PRO A 214 2.26 -23.59 3.08
N ASP A 215 2.67 -23.29 1.85
CA ASP A 215 4.07 -23.32 1.40
C ASP A 215 4.71 -21.91 1.36
N ILE A 216 4.10 -20.89 2.02
CA ILE A 216 4.70 -19.56 2.16
C ILE A 216 6.08 -19.67 2.80
N LYS A 217 7.08 -19.15 2.10
CA LYS A 217 8.49 -19.16 2.53
C LYS A 217 8.99 -17.82 3.00
N GLY A 218 8.37 -16.75 2.55
CA GLY A 218 8.78 -15.40 2.86
C GLY A 218 7.63 -14.44 3.02
N ILE A 219 7.87 -13.40 3.82
CA ILE A 219 6.95 -12.30 4.07
C ILE A 219 7.70 -10.99 3.90
N TYR A 220 7.14 -10.09 3.10
CA TYR A 220 7.58 -8.71 3.00
C TYR A 220 6.58 -7.79 3.70
N ALA A 221 7.06 -6.97 4.63
CA ALA A 221 6.24 -6.07 5.44
C ALA A 221 6.70 -4.62 5.26
N THR A 222 5.77 -3.72 4.92
CA THR A 222 6.12 -2.36 4.46
C THR A 222 6.26 -1.32 5.57
N ASN A 223 5.95 -1.65 6.83
CA ASN A 223 6.23 -0.84 8.02
C ASN A 223 6.24 -1.71 9.28
N GLY A 224 6.48 -1.11 10.44
CA GLY A 224 6.55 -1.82 11.72
C GLY A 224 5.26 -2.53 12.11
N ASP A 225 4.11 -1.92 11.94
CA ASP A 225 2.83 -2.57 12.24
C ASP A 225 2.59 -3.79 11.34
N ALA A 226 2.99 -3.71 10.08
CA ALA A 226 2.94 -4.85 9.16
C ALA A 226 3.90 -5.98 9.56
N VAL A 227 5.10 -5.65 10.07
CA VAL A 227 6.04 -6.65 10.63
C VAL A 227 5.44 -7.36 11.84
N LYS A 228 4.83 -6.60 12.78
CA LYS A 228 4.17 -7.18 13.95
C LYS A 228 3.04 -8.10 13.55
N ARG A 229 2.21 -7.69 12.60
CA ARG A 229 1.11 -8.51 12.08
C ARG A 229 1.60 -9.80 11.43
N ALA A 230 2.71 -9.74 10.69
CA ALA A 230 3.35 -10.93 10.12
C ALA A 230 3.87 -11.88 11.20
N LEU A 231 4.54 -11.35 12.25
CA LEU A 231 5.02 -12.15 13.38
C LEU A 231 3.88 -12.85 14.13
N GLU A 232 2.81 -12.12 14.47
CA GLU A 232 1.61 -12.67 15.10
C GLU A 232 0.98 -13.79 14.27
N THR A 233 0.95 -13.62 12.96
CA THR A 233 0.40 -14.62 12.03
C THR A 233 1.22 -15.90 12.04
N LEU A 234 2.55 -15.80 11.96
CA LEU A 234 3.41 -16.97 12.01
C LEU A 234 3.31 -17.69 13.37
N GLU A 235 3.20 -16.95 14.47
CA GLU A 235 3.05 -17.53 15.81
C GLU A 235 1.72 -18.28 15.95
N ARG A 236 0.58 -17.67 15.53
CA ARG A 236 -0.74 -18.32 15.60
C ARG A 236 -0.82 -19.59 14.76
N ASN A 237 -0.19 -19.60 13.60
CA ASN A 237 -0.22 -20.71 12.66
C ASN A 237 0.91 -21.74 12.89
N GLU A 238 1.72 -21.58 13.95
CA GLU A 238 2.89 -22.42 14.24
C GLU A 238 3.80 -22.60 13.00
N ALA A 239 3.91 -21.54 12.16
CA ALA A 239 4.58 -21.56 10.88
C ALA A 239 5.93 -20.83 10.93
N GLN A 240 6.74 -21.02 9.91
CA GLN A 240 8.03 -20.35 9.75
C GLN A 240 8.15 -19.83 8.32
N ALA A 241 8.50 -18.56 8.21
CA ALA A 241 8.84 -17.91 6.95
C ALA A 241 9.93 -16.85 7.20
N SER A 242 10.71 -16.53 6.19
CA SER A 242 11.67 -15.44 6.24
C SER A 242 10.90 -14.12 6.25
N ILE A 243 11.15 -13.24 7.21
CA ILE A 243 10.53 -11.91 7.28
C ILE A 243 11.55 -10.84 6.98
N ILE A 244 11.25 -9.99 6.01
CA ILE A 244 11.95 -8.74 5.75
C ILE A 244 10.95 -7.59 5.84
N GLY A 245 11.28 -6.57 6.65
CA GLY A 245 10.37 -5.47 6.90
C GLY A 245 11.05 -4.12 6.98
N PHE A 246 10.23 -3.11 7.23
CA PHE A 246 10.65 -1.73 7.48
C PHE A 246 10.43 -1.37 8.94
N ASP A 247 11.16 -0.35 9.37
CA ASP A 247 11.22 0.20 10.72
C ASP A 247 12.03 -0.69 11.69
N ALA A 248 12.17 -0.26 12.93
CA ALA A 248 12.93 -0.98 13.95
C ALA A 248 12.64 -0.43 15.35
N ASP A 249 11.42 -0.61 15.83
CA ASP A 249 11.10 -0.33 17.21
C ASP A 249 11.61 -1.45 18.16
N GLU A 250 11.37 -1.33 19.44
CA GLU A 250 11.90 -2.28 20.44
C GLU A 250 11.40 -3.72 20.19
N GLU A 251 10.15 -3.90 19.79
CA GLU A 251 9.56 -5.22 19.53
C GLU A 251 10.16 -5.88 18.28
N GLU A 252 10.34 -5.11 17.21
CA GLU A 252 10.97 -5.56 15.97
C GLU A 252 12.46 -5.88 16.16
N LEU A 253 13.17 -5.04 16.94
CA LEU A 253 14.56 -5.29 17.30
C LEU A 253 14.71 -6.56 18.15
N ASP A 254 13.77 -6.85 19.06
CA ASP A 254 13.77 -8.08 19.82
C ASP A 254 13.49 -9.29 18.91
N ALA A 255 12.55 -9.15 17.98
CA ALA A 255 12.28 -10.20 16.99
C ALA A 255 13.51 -10.47 16.08
N LEU A 256 14.24 -9.42 15.70
CA LEU A 256 15.49 -9.54 14.93
C LEU A 256 16.60 -10.22 15.76
N ARG A 257 16.76 -9.87 17.05
CA ARG A 257 17.72 -10.53 17.95
C ARG A 257 17.42 -12.01 18.15
N ASP A 258 16.15 -12.34 18.26
CA ASP A 258 15.69 -13.72 18.44
C ASP A 258 15.72 -14.54 17.14
N GLY A 259 15.88 -13.87 15.99
CA GLY A 259 15.89 -14.53 14.66
C GLY A 259 14.49 -14.90 14.17
N ARG A 260 13.45 -14.19 14.66
CA ARG A 260 12.07 -14.28 14.16
C ARG A 260 11.84 -13.36 12.95
N VAL A 261 12.68 -12.35 12.79
CA VAL A 261 12.80 -11.48 11.62
C VAL A 261 14.22 -11.61 11.09
N ASP A 262 14.40 -11.70 9.79
CA ASP A 262 15.71 -11.89 9.17
C ASP A 262 16.43 -10.56 8.95
N ALA A 263 15.69 -9.53 8.54
CA ALA A 263 16.24 -8.19 8.35
C ALA A 263 15.16 -7.10 8.41
N LEU A 264 15.62 -5.88 8.74
CA LEU A 264 14.81 -4.68 8.78
C LEU A 264 15.49 -3.53 8.04
N VAL A 265 14.70 -2.70 7.39
CA VAL A 265 15.13 -1.41 6.83
C VAL A 265 14.88 -0.32 7.88
N LEU A 266 15.92 0.08 8.58
CA LEU A 266 15.86 1.20 9.52
C LEU A 266 15.90 2.52 8.74
N GLN A 267 14.84 3.30 8.80
CA GLN A 267 14.78 4.65 8.26
C GLN A 267 15.54 5.65 9.16
N ASN A 268 15.67 6.90 8.72
CA ASN A 268 16.31 7.96 9.48
C ASN A 268 15.32 9.06 9.89
N PRO A 269 14.39 8.81 10.84
CA PRO A 269 13.36 9.79 11.21
C PRO A 269 13.93 11.08 11.80
N PHE A 270 15.07 11.01 12.52
CA PHE A 270 15.76 12.22 12.99
C PHE A 270 16.24 13.07 11.81
N GLY A 271 16.89 12.46 10.83
CA GLY A 271 17.34 13.14 9.60
C GLY A 271 16.17 13.74 8.81
N MET A 272 15.06 13.01 8.69
CA MET A 272 13.85 13.51 8.04
C MET A 272 13.30 14.74 8.74
N GLY A 273 13.09 14.68 10.06
CA GLY A 273 12.58 15.82 10.83
C GLY A 273 13.49 17.04 10.74
N TYR A 274 14.82 16.83 10.85
CA TYR A 274 15.81 17.91 10.71
C TYR A 274 15.76 18.55 9.32
N ALA A 275 15.82 17.74 8.27
CA ALA A 275 15.81 18.23 6.89
C ALA A 275 14.47 18.90 6.52
N ALA A 276 13.34 18.36 7.00
CA ALA A 276 12.02 18.95 6.79
C ALA A 276 11.91 20.37 7.40
N VAL A 277 12.42 20.56 8.62
CA VAL A 277 12.47 21.88 9.27
C VAL A 277 13.36 22.84 8.50
N ILE A 278 14.54 22.41 8.05
CA ILE A 278 15.44 23.25 7.25
C ILE A 278 14.80 23.61 5.90
N ALA A 279 14.19 22.64 5.21
CA ALA A 279 13.50 22.90 3.94
C ALA A 279 12.33 23.87 4.11
N SER A 280 11.53 23.72 5.17
CA SER A 280 10.43 24.63 5.49
C SER A 280 10.92 26.05 5.81
N ALA A 281 11.99 26.18 6.59
CA ALA A 281 12.58 27.48 6.89
C ALA A 281 13.14 28.19 5.65
N ARG A 282 13.80 27.44 4.75
CA ARG A 282 14.30 27.94 3.47
C ARG A 282 13.16 28.39 2.56
N ALA A 283 12.09 27.60 2.47
CA ALA A 283 10.89 27.93 1.71
C ALA A 283 10.23 29.22 2.23
N ALA A 284 10.03 29.34 3.54
CA ALA A 284 9.51 30.55 4.19
C ALA A 284 10.35 31.81 3.91
N LEU A 285 11.66 31.66 3.69
CA LEU A 285 12.57 32.75 3.34
C LEU A 285 12.72 32.93 1.82
N SER A 286 11.90 32.30 1.01
CA SER A 286 12.00 32.28 -0.45
C SER A 286 13.38 31.84 -0.97
N MET A 287 14.04 30.96 -0.24
CA MET A 287 15.29 30.32 -0.63
C MET A 287 15.00 29.04 -1.38
N GLY A 288 15.80 28.69 -2.38
CA GLY A 288 15.66 27.42 -3.11
C GLY A 288 15.89 26.19 -2.23
N ASN A 289 15.16 25.11 -2.51
CA ASN A 289 15.35 23.78 -1.94
C ASN A 289 15.75 22.79 -3.02
N GLU A 290 16.34 21.68 -2.62
CA GLU A 290 16.36 20.47 -3.44
C GLU A 290 14.93 19.91 -3.51
N ALA A 291 14.49 19.45 -4.68
CA ALA A 291 13.15 18.93 -4.86
C ALA A 291 12.94 17.63 -4.03
N VAL A 292 13.95 16.79 -3.95
CA VAL A 292 13.96 15.56 -3.17
C VAL A 292 15.20 15.53 -2.29
N VAL A 293 15.01 15.28 -1.02
CA VAL A 293 16.09 15.09 -0.02
C VAL A 293 15.98 13.67 0.50
N ASP A 294 16.85 12.80 0.02
CA ASP A 294 16.96 11.43 0.55
C ASP A 294 17.71 11.47 1.89
N THR A 295 17.09 10.90 2.91
CA THR A 295 17.65 10.82 4.27
C THR A 295 18.41 9.53 4.53
N GLY A 296 18.43 8.63 3.55
CA GLY A 296 19.06 7.33 3.62
C GLY A 296 18.29 6.33 4.50
N TYR A 297 18.79 5.12 4.50
CA TYR A 297 18.34 4.04 5.38
C TYR A 297 19.54 3.15 5.77
N VAL A 298 19.34 2.31 6.78
CA VAL A 298 20.32 1.33 7.20
C VAL A 298 19.68 -0.06 7.16
N TRP A 299 20.41 -1.00 6.58
CA TRP A 299 20.00 -2.39 6.59
C TRP A 299 20.40 -3.05 7.90
N LEU A 300 19.42 -3.54 8.66
CA LEU A 300 19.64 -4.22 9.92
C LEU A 300 19.51 -5.72 9.75
N THR A 301 20.51 -6.44 10.24
CA THR A 301 20.46 -7.89 10.48
C THR A 301 20.86 -8.15 11.93
N LYS A 302 20.65 -9.37 12.40
CA LYS A 302 21.07 -9.75 13.74
C LYS A 302 22.57 -9.46 14.00
N GLU A 303 23.42 -9.71 13.00
CA GLU A 303 24.86 -9.46 13.08
C GLU A 303 25.19 -7.98 13.15
N SER A 304 24.46 -7.15 12.42
CA SER A 304 24.68 -5.71 12.39
C SER A 304 24.27 -4.99 13.66
N LEU A 305 23.43 -5.57 14.49
CA LEU A 305 23.02 -4.98 15.77
C LEU A 305 24.18 -4.82 16.76
N GLU A 306 25.29 -5.52 16.59
CA GLU A 306 26.49 -5.39 17.42
C GLU A 306 27.39 -4.22 16.98
N ASP A 307 27.11 -3.57 15.85
CA ASP A 307 27.88 -2.45 15.32
C ASP A 307 27.60 -1.16 16.12
N GLU A 308 28.65 -0.53 16.64
CA GLU A 308 28.53 0.69 17.45
C GLU A 308 27.95 1.88 16.68
N GLU A 309 28.13 1.93 15.35
CA GLU A 309 27.57 3.02 14.54
C GLU A 309 26.07 2.81 14.33
N ILE A 310 25.62 1.55 14.17
CA ILE A 310 24.22 1.22 14.07
C ILE A 310 23.51 1.46 15.40
N GLN A 311 24.12 1.07 16.52
CA GLN A 311 23.54 1.31 17.84
C GLN A 311 23.28 2.79 18.16
N LYS A 312 24.03 3.70 17.57
CA LYS A 312 23.78 5.15 17.70
C LYS A 312 22.55 5.64 16.93
N LEU A 313 22.07 4.84 15.98
CA LEU A 313 20.88 5.15 15.17
C LEU A 313 19.60 4.52 15.74
N LEU A 314 19.74 3.53 16.63
CA LEU A 314 18.62 2.91 17.35
C LEU A 314 18.21 3.81 18.52
N TYR A 315 16.92 4.05 18.70
CA TYR A 315 16.37 4.97 19.70
C TYR A 315 16.04 4.27 21.01
#